data_3a1eea076506b85a7ce52339379f1637
#
_entry.id   3a1eea076506b85a7ce52339379f1637
#
_cell.length_a   1.000
_cell.length_b   1.000
_cell.length_c   1.000
_cell.angle_alpha   90.00
_cell.angle_beta   90.00
_cell.angle_gamma   90.00
#
_symmetry.space_group_name_H-M   'P 1'
#
loop_
_entity.id
_entity.type
_entity.pdbx_description
1 polymer ?
#
loop_
_entity_poly.entity_id
_entity_poly.type
_entity_poly.pdbx_seq_one_letter_code
_entity_poly.pdbx_strand_id
1 'polypeptide(L)'
;IGDRPLAQLVPLYRDPRSDMPVTQYDMKNVESSGLVKFDFLGLKTLSVLRKAIDLLALRGIEVDLGALAWDDPAVYDLLKRGDTVGVFQLESEGMRRTLTAVKPTKFEDIIALVSLYRPGPMDNIPLFGKRKAGEVPIEYPHPKLESILSETYGIFVYQEQVMQAAQILAGYSLGDADLLRRAMGKKNQAEMDAQRARFIEGCKEVSDIEPARAHELFDLIDKFAGYGFNKSHAAAYALLAYQTGWLKAHYPEEFYAASMCFDMHQSEKLAVFVDDARRGGIVLLP
;
A
#
# COMPACT_ATOMS: atom_id res chain seq x y z
N ILE A 1 -3.88 -22.71 12.41
CA ILE A 1 -4.72 -22.94 13.60
C ILE A 1 -5.77 -24.00 13.26
N GLY A 2 -5.96 -24.97 14.14
CA GLY A 2 -6.99 -25.99 14.06
C GLY A 2 -7.98 -25.89 15.23
N ASP A 3 -9.13 -26.53 15.09
CA ASP A 3 -10.16 -26.66 16.14
C ASP A 3 -9.81 -27.71 17.19
N ARG A 4 -8.72 -28.47 16.95
CA ARG A 4 -8.18 -29.53 17.80
C ARG A 4 -6.66 -29.61 17.63
N PRO A 5 -5.92 -30.45 18.44
CA PRO A 5 -4.48 -30.62 18.29
C PRO A 5 -4.08 -30.95 16.85
N LEU A 6 -3.09 -30.22 16.31
CA LEU A 6 -2.71 -30.33 14.91
C LEU A 6 -2.31 -31.76 14.48
N ALA A 7 -1.71 -32.53 15.38
CA ALA A 7 -1.33 -33.92 15.11
C ALA A 7 -2.52 -34.86 14.81
N GLN A 8 -3.75 -34.45 15.14
CA GLN A 8 -4.97 -35.17 14.79
C GLN A 8 -5.53 -34.81 13.40
N LEU A 9 -5.04 -33.72 12.82
CA LEU A 9 -5.52 -33.16 11.56
C LEU A 9 -4.53 -33.39 10.41
N VAL A 10 -3.23 -33.23 10.67
CA VAL A 10 -2.19 -33.27 9.67
C VAL A 10 -0.92 -33.92 10.25
N PRO A 11 -0.09 -34.58 9.42
CA PRO A 11 1.19 -35.09 9.86
C PRO A 11 2.13 -33.92 10.21
N LEU A 12 2.84 -34.08 11.33
CA LEU A 12 3.78 -33.08 11.82
C LEU A 12 5.21 -33.56 11.67
N TYR A 13 6.12 -32.61 11.46
CA TYR A 13 7.57 -32.79 11.48
C TYR A 13 8.17 -31.88 12.57
N ARG A 14 9.16 -32.38 13.27
CA ARG A 14 9.96 -31.61 14.21
C ARG A 14 11.35 -31.40 13.64
N ASP A 15 11.69 -30.17 13.29
CA ASP A 15 13.05 -29.81 12.90
C ASP A 15 13.95 -29.87 14.16
N PRO A 16 15.09 -30.58 14.13
CA PRO A 16 16.03 -30.62 15.27
C PRO A 16 16.55 -29.25 15.70
N ARG A 17 16.44 -28.23 14.84
CA ARG A 17 16.91 -26.86 15.08
C ARG A 17 15.81 -25.92 15.58
N SER A 18 14.58 -26.43 15.78
CA SER A 18 13.43 -25.60 16.18
C SER A 18 12.54 -26.36 17.15
N ASP A 19 12.09 -25.70 18.19
CA ASP A 19 11.12 -26.25 19.13
C ASP A 19 9.67 -26.24 18.60
N MET A 20 9.45 -25.55 17.48
CA MET A 20 8.11 -25.46 16.87
C MET A 20 7.84 -26.64 15.93
N PRO A 21 6.70 -27.35 16.07
CA PRO A 21 6.30 -28.36 15.11
C PRO A 21 5.91 -27.69 13.79
N VAL A 22 6.26 -28.36 12.68
CA VAL A 22 5.95 -27.92 11.31
C VAL A 22 4.99 -28.93 10.69
N THR A 23 3.97 -28.48 9.96
CA THR A 23 3.11 -29.36 9.18
C THR A 23 3.89 -29.91 7.99
N GLN A 24 3.69 -31.20 7.66
CA GLN A 24 4.32 -31.80 6.46
C GLN A 24 3.57 -31.43 5.17
N TYR A 25 2.35 -30.92 5.29
CA TYR A 25 1.61 -30.42 4.14
C TYR A 25 2.07 -29.02 3.77
N ASP A 26 2.06 -28.73 2.48
CA ASP A 26 2.30 -27.40 1.95
C ASP A 26 1.14 -26.44 2.31
N MET A 27 1.35 -25.16 2.02
CA MET A 27 0.45 -24.07 2.36
C MET A 27 -0.98 -24.28 1.81
N LYS A 28 -1.14 -24.86 0.61
CA LYS A 28 -2.44 -25.10 -0.01
C LYS A 28 -3.16 -26.30 0.59
N ASN A 29 -2.42 -27.39 0.80
CA ASN A 29 -2.95 -28.62 1.35
C ASN A 29 -3.33 -28.47 2.84
N VAL A 30 -2.64 -27.62 3.59
CA VAL A 30 -2.99 -27.28 4.97
C VAL A 30 -4.39 -26.66 5.05
N GLU A 31 -4.69 -25.71 4.18
CA GLU A 31 -6.02 -25.09 4.12
C GLU A 31 -7.10 -26.08 3.69
N SER A 32 -6.82 -26.93 2.72
CA SER A 32 -7.73 -28.00 2.28
C SER A 32 -8.02 -29.05 3.38
N SER A 33 -7.14 -29.18 4.36
CA SER A 33 -7.31 -30.06 5.51
C SER A 33 -8.13 -29.42 6.63
N GLY A 34 -8.71 -28.22 6.40
CA GLY A 34 -9.57 -27.52 7.35
C GLY A 34 -8.82 -26.66 8.36
N LEU A 35 -7.51 -26.45 8.18
CA LEU A 35 -6.76 -25.54 9.02
C LEU A 35 -6.89 -24.09 8.54
N VAL A 36 -6.95 -23.16 9.49
CA VAL A 36 -6.90 -21.72 9.21
C VAL A 36 -5.46 -21.25 9.30
N LYS A 37 -4.96 -20.66 8.21
CA LYS A 37 -3.62 -20.08 8.16
C LYS A 37 -3.65 -18.63 8.64
N PHE A 38 -2.77 -18.29 9.57
CA PHE A 38 -2.49 -16.93 9.98
C PHE A 38 -1.04 -16.58 9.69
N ASP A 39 -0.83 -15.45 9.01
CA ASP A 39 0.49 -14.93 8.74
C ASP A 39 0.86 -13.91 9.82
N PHE A 40 1.93 -14.19 10.57
CA PHE A 40 2.50 -13.26 11.54
C PHE A 40 3.74 -12.61 10.93
N LEU A 41 3.64 -11.33 10.61
CA LEU A 41 4.74 -10.55 10.06
C LEU A 41 5.08 -9.39 11.00
N GLY A 42 6.30 -9.41 11.56
CA GLY A 42 6.81 -8.29 12.35
C GLY A 42 7.29 -7.15 11.45
N LEU A 43 7.01 -5.90 11.85
CA LEU A 43 7.55 -4.70 11.21
C LEU A 43 8.55 -4.02 12.15
N LYS A 44 9.83 -4.03 11.78
CA LYS A 44 10.91 -3.34 12.51
C LYS A 44 10.59 -1.85 12.70
N THR A 45 9.94 -1.22 11.75
CA THR A 45 9.55 0.19 11.79
C THR A 45 8.73 0.54 13.02
N LEU A 46 7.84 -0.35 13.49
CA LEU A 46 7.09 -0.11 14.74
C LEU A 46 8.01 -0.01 15.95
N SER A 47 9.08 -0.82 15.99
CA SER A 47 10.10 -0.75 17.04
C SER A 47 10.92 0.55 16.93
N VAL A 48 11.23 1.00 15.71
CA VAL A 48 11.90 2.29 15.49
C VAL A 48 11.04 3.45 15.98
N LEU A 49 9.75 3.47 15.62
CA LEU A 49 8.81 4.49 16.08
C LEU A 49 8.74 4.52 17.62
N ARG A 50 8.57 3.37 18.25
CA ARG A 50 8.55 3.26 19.71
C ARG A 50 9.84 3.77 20.34
N LYS A 51 11.00 3.37 19.80
CA LYS A 51 12.31 3.82 20.31
C LYS A 51 12.48 5.33 20.18
N ALA A 52 12.05 5.93 19.06
CA ALA A 52 12.11 7.37 18.90
C ALA A 52 11.25 8.11 19.94
N ILE A 53 10.05 7.63 20.21
CA ILE A 53 9.18 8.18 21.27
C ILE A 53 9.82 8.02 22.65
N ASP A 54 10.41 6.86 22.96
CA ASP A 54 11.10 6.66 24.22
C ASP A 54 12.30 7.62 24.38
N LEU A 55 13.04 7.92 23.31
CA LEU A 55 14.14 8.90 23.33
C LEU A 55 13.62 10.33 23.56
N LEU A 56 12.51 10.70 22.93
CA LEU A 56 11.85 12.01 23.15
C LEU A 56 11.38 12.16 24.60
N ALA A 57 10.81 11.10 25.17
CA ALA A 57 10.35 11.10 26.55
C ALA A 57 11.50 11.35 27.55
N LEU A 58 12.73 10.87 27.27
CA LEU A 58 13.93 11.17 28.08
C LEU A 58 14.26 12.68 28.09
N ARG A 59 13.81 13.43 27.11
CA ARG A 59 13.95 14.90 27.03
C ARG A 59 12.73 15.63 27.57
N GLY A 60 11.73 14.91 28.11
CA GLY A 60 10.48 15.49 28.59
C GLY A 60 9.53 15.92 27.47
N ILE A 61 9.73 15.38 26.24
CA ILE A 61 8.86 15.65 25.08
C ILE A 61 7.89 14.50 24.92
N GLU A 62 6.60 14.79 25.05
CA GLU A 62 5.54 13.80 24.84
C GLU A 62 4.97 13.96 23.43
N VAL A 63 4.90 12.87 22.68
CA VAL A 63 4.38 12.81 21.31
C VAL A 63 3.40 11.66 21.20
N ASP A 64 2.18 11.97 20.73
CA ASP A 64 1.19 10.96 20.30
C ASP A 64 1.16 10.90 18.78
N LEU A 65 1.77 9.83 18.23
CA LEU A 65 1.75 9.60 16.78
C LEU A 65 0.35 9.31 16.22
N GLY A 66 -0.61 8.95 17.06
CA GLY A 66 -2.01 8.74 16.66
C GLY A 66 -2.78 10.03 16.49
N ALA A 67 -2.30 11.14 17.08
CA ALA A 67 -2.95 12.45 17.06
C ALA A 67 -2.31 13.45 16.07
N LEU A 68 -1.42 13.00 15.19
CA LEU A 68 -0.76 13.88 14.21
C LEU A 68 -1.76 14.46 13.21
N ALA A 69 -1.58 15.74 12.87
CA ALA A 69 -2.27 16.36 11.76
C ALA A 69 -1.75 15.80 10.42
N TRP A 70 -2.66 15.57 9.46
CA TRP A 70 -2.31 14.95 8.16
C TRP A 70 -1.82 15.95 7.11
N ASP A 71 -1.78 17.22 7.43
CA ASP A 71 -1.45 18.36 6.56
C ASP A 71 -0.17 19.09 6.99
N ASP A 72 0.69 18.43 7.77
CA ASP A 72 1.94 19.04 8.26
C ASP A 72 2.88 19.40 7.08
N PRO A 73 3.14 20.68 6.84
CA PRO A 73 3.92 21.13 5.69
C PRO A 73 5.38 20.64 5.73
N ALA A 74 5.98 20.46 6.91
CA ALA A 74 7.36 19.99 7.04
C ALA A 74 7.50 18.55 6.53
N VAL A 75 6.49 17.70 6.75
CA VAL A 75 6.46 16.34 6.21
C VAL A 75 6.40 16.37 4.68
N TYR A 76 5.48 17.14 4.08
CA TYR A 76 5.36 17.18 2.63
C TYR A 76 6.56 17.84 1.96
N ASP A 77 7.18 18.82 2.58
CA ASP A 77 8.41 19.44 2.07
C ASP A 77 9.58 18.45 2.09
N LEU A 78 9.70 17.63 3.15
CA LEU A 78 10.66 16.52 3.20
C LEU A 78 10.39 15.51 2.08
N LEU A 79 9.14 15.13 1.85
CA LEU A 79 8.76 14.20 0.77
C LEU A 79 9.06 14.78 -0.61
N LYS A 80 8.72 16.05 -0.87
CA LYS A 80 8.97 16.74 -2.16
C LYS A 80 10.44 16.85 -2.49
N ARG A 81 11.33 16.99 -1.49
CA ARG A 81 12.78 16.99 -1.68
C ARG A 81 13.35 15.59 -1.88
N GLY A 82 12.58 14.54 -1.59
CA GLY A 82 13.07 13.16 -1.59
C GLY A 82 14.06 12.87 -0.44
N ASP A 83 14.00 13.62 0.65
CA ASP A 83 14.83 13.44 1.85
C ASP A 83 14.30 12.31 2.72
N THR A 84 14.07 11.14 2.12
CA THR A 84 13.28 10.05 2.73
C THR A 84 14.11 8.82 3.08
N VAL A 85 15.41 8.96 3.27
CA VAL A 85 16.26 7.89 3.84
C VAL A 85 15.71 7.51 5.22
N GLY A 86 15.43 6.22 5.42
CA GLY A 86 14.83 5.68 6.64
C GLY A 86 13.32 5.92 6.80
N VAL A 87 12.68 6.67 5.92
CA VAL A 87 11.23 6.86 5.92
C VAL A 87 10.57 5.60 5.34
N PHE A 88 9.74 4.96 6.14
CA PHE A 88 9.13 3.66 5.79
C PHE A 88 8.49 3.67 4.41
N GLN A 89 8.77 2.64 3.60
CA GLN A 89 8.31 2.47 2.21
C GLN A 89 8.77 3.53 1.20
N LEU A 90 9.33 4.66 1.64
CA LEU A 90 9.64 5.80 0.78
C LEU A 90 11.15 6.02 0.58
N GLU A 91 11.99 5.12 1.08
CA GLU A 91 13.45 5.29 1.17
C GLU A 91 14.23 4.87 -0.08
N SER A 92 13.67 4.01 -0.97
CA SER A 92 14.40 3.55 -2.15
C SER A 92 14.69 4.70 -3.11
N GLU A 93 15.82 4.64 -3.83
CA GLU A 93 16.24 5.70 -4.76
C GLU A 93 15.18 5.99 -5.84
N GLY A 94 14.55 4.94 -6.38
CA GLY A 94 13.48 5.11 -7.35
C GLY A 94 12.23 5.78 -6.77
N MET A 95 11.85 5.43 -5.54
CA MET A 95 10.73 6.08 -4.84
C MET A 95 11.07 7.55 -4.51
N ARG A 96 12.27 7.85 -4.09
CA ARG A 96 12.73 9.22 -3.83
C ARG A 96 12.62 10.10 -5.08
N ARG A 97 13.06 9.58 -6.24
CA ARG A 97 12.87 10.26 -7.54
C ARG A 97 11.38 10.45 -7.87
N THR A 98 10.57 9.45 -7.60
CA THR A 98 9.10 9.51 -7.79
C THR A 98 8.48 10.60 -6.92
N LEU A 99 8.84 10.69 -5.64
CA LEU A 99 8.35 11.72 -4.71
C LEU A 99 8.71 13.13 -5.20
N THR A 100 9.95 13.32 -5.67
CA THR A 100 10.42 14.60 -6.20
C THR A 100 9.67 15.01 -7.49
N ALA A 101 9.29 14.03 -8.32
CA ALA A 101 8.53 14.27 -9.54
C ALA A 101 7.04 14.54 -9.28
N VAL A 102 6.40 13.74 -8.41
CA VAL A 102 4.95 13.82 -8.12
C VAL A 102 4.63 14.93 -7.13
N LYS A 103 5.54 15.23 -6.21
CA LYS A 103 5.40 16.26 -5.17
C LYS A 103 4.12 16.10 -4.34
N PRO A 104 4.00 15.05 -3.51
CA PRO A 104 2.81 14.81 -2.72
C PRO A 104 2.47 16.01 -1.83
N THR A 105 1.17 16.28 -1.65
CA THR A 105 0.66 17.42 -0.87
C THR A 105 -0.43 17.04 0.13
N LYS A 106 -0.91 15.79 0.07
CA LYS A 106 -1.94 15.27 0.96
C LYS A 106 -1.69 13.78 1.23
N PHE A 107 -2.30 13.28 2.28
CA PHE A 107 -2.09 11.90 2.75
C PHE A 107 -2.50 10.86 1.67
N GLU A 108 -3.57 11.14 0.92
CA GLU A 108 -4.04 10.28 -0.17
C GLU A 108 -3.00 10.12 -1.27
N ASP A 109 -2.15 11.12 -1.51
CA ASP A 109 -1.05 11.00 -2.47
C ASP A 109 -0.01 9.95 -2.01
N ILE A 110 0.26 9.88 -0.69
CA ILE A 110 1.16 8.87 -0.13
C ILE A 110 0.55 7.48 -0.28
N ILE A 111 -0.74 7.31 0.02
CA ILE A 111 -1.46 6.04 -0.16
C ILE A 111 -1.38 5.58 -1.63
N ALA A 112 -1.64 6.50 -2.56
CA ALA A 112 -1.59 6.21 -3.99
C ALA A 112 -0.17 5.83 -4.45
N LEU A 113 0.87 6.55 -4.03
CA LEU A 113 2.25 6.26 -4.40
C LEU A 113 2.73 4.92 -3.85
N VAL A 114 2.43 4.59 -2.59
CA VAL A 114 2.73 3.27 -2.00
C VAL A 114 2.05 2.15 -2.80
N SER A 115 0.85 2.41 -3.32
CA SER A 115 0.08 1.44 -4.12
C SER A 115 0.60 1.31 -5.56
N LEU A 116 1.00 2.42 -6.18
CA LEU A 116 1.44 2.48 -7.59
C LEU A 116 2.89 2.05 -7.78
N TYR A 117 3.77 2.26 -6.78
CA TYR A 117 5.20 1.99 -6.93
C TYR A 117 5.50 0.49 -6.88
N ARG A 118 5.09 -0.23 -7.93
CA ARG A 118 5.26 -1.68 -8.14
C ARG A 118 5.38 -1.95 -9.64
N PRO A 119 6.05 -3.03 -10.07
CA PRO A 119 6.07 -3.43 -11.47
C PRO A 119 4.65 -3.53 -12.06
N GLY A 120 4.42 -2.89 -13.19
CA GLY A 120 3.11 -2.75 -13.85
C GLY A 120 2.43 -1.42 -13.51
N PRO A 121 1.84 -1.24 -12.32
CA PRO A 121 1.13 0.00 -11.97
C PRO A 121 1.98 1.26 -12.00
N MET A 122 3.29 1.15 -11.76
CA MET A 122 4.22 2.29 -11.75
C MET A 122 4.26 3.07 -13.08
N ASP A 123 3.85 2.46 -14.18
CA ASP A 123 3.77 3.13 -15.48
C ASP A 123 2.72 4.27 -15.49
N ASN A 124 1.78 4.25 -14.54
CA ASN A 124 0.78 5.31 -14.38
C ASN A 124 1.27 6.50 -13.54
N ILE A 125 2.41 6.38 -12.85
CA ILE A 125 2.92 7.45 -11.97
C ILE A 125 3.19 8.76 -12.72
N PRO A 126 3.77 8.78 -13.93
CA PRO A 126 3.97 10.03 -14.67
C PRO A 126 2.65 10.73 -14.99
N LEU A 127 1.62 9.99 -15.40
CA LEU A 127 0.30 10.56 -15.67
C LEU A 127 -0.37 11.07 -14.39
N PHE A 128 -0.26 10.30 -13.28
CA PHE A 128 -0.73 10.71 -11.97
C PHE A 128 -0.12 12.06 -11.55
N GLY A 129 1.20 12.20 -11.66
CA GLY A 129 1.91 13.44 -11.36
C GLY A 129 1.49 14.62 -12.22
N LYS A 130 1.36 14.43 -13.53
CA LYS A 130 0.93 15.48 -14.47
C LYS A 130 -0.50 15.96 -14.21
N ARG A 131 -1.43 15.03 -13.96
CA ARG A 131 -2.82 15.36 -13.64
C ARG A 131 -2.92 16.06 -12.28
N LYS A 132 -2.17 15.59 -11.29
CA LYS A 132 -2.06 16.25 -9.99
C LYS A 132 -1.53 17.68 -10.10
N ALA A 133 -0.51 17.90 -10.93
CA ALA A 133 0.08 19.22 -11.16
C ALA A 133 -0.82 20.15 -12.04
N GLY A 134 -1.91 19.65 -12.61
CA GLY A 134 -2.75 20.40 -13.54
C GLY A 134 -2.15 20.59 -14.93
N GLU A 135 -1.07 19.88 -15.27
CA GLU A 135 -0.42 19.93 -16.58
C GLU A 135 -1.24 19.23 -17.64
N VAL A 136 -2.03 18.23 -17.25
CA VAL A 136 -2.93 17.47 -18.11
C VAL A 136 -4.30 17.41 -17.44
N PRO A 137 -5.41 17.60 -18.18
CA PRO A 137 -6.75 17.51 -17.63
C PRO A 137 -7.02 16.12 -17.06
N ILE A 138 -7.81 16.09 -15.98
CA ILE A 138 -8.27 14.83 -15.39
C ILE A 138 -9.40 14.29 -16.26
N GLU A 139 -9.20 13.13 -16.84
CA GLU A 139 -10.19 12.41 -17.62
C GLU A 139 -10.69 11.20 -16.84
N TYR A 140 -12.00 11.06 -16.78
CA TYR A 140 -12.64 9.90 -16.17
C TYR A 140 -13.14 8.96 -17.27
N PRO A 141 -12.96 7.62 -17.10
CA PRO A 141 -13.45 6.64 -18.09
C PRO A 141 -14.95 6.74 -18.34
N HIS A 142 -15.71 7.15 -17.32
CA HIS A 142 -17.12 7.48 -17.43
C HIS A 142 -17.46 8.56 -16.37
N PRO A 143 -18.35 9.54 -16.65
CA PRO A 143 -18.68 10.61 -15.69
C PRO A 143 -19.13 10.10 -14.31
N LYS A 144 -19.91 9.03 -14.25
CA LYS A 144 -20.35 8.43 -12.99
C LYS A 144 -19.20 7.91 -12.09
N LEU A 145 -17.99 7.72 -12.64
CA LEU A 145 -16.81 7.27 -11.91
C LEU A 145 -15.99 8.40 -11.27
N GLU A 146 -16.33 9.65 -11.53
CA GLU A 146 -15.66 10.80 -10.94
C GLU A 146 -15.64 10.72 -9.41
N SER A 147 -16.76 10.33 -8.80
CA SER A 147 -16.88 10.24 -7.34
C SER A 147 -15.90 9.28 -6.67
N ILE A 148 -15.46 8.26 -7.39
CA ILE A 148 -14.53 7.23 -6.87
C ILE A 148 -13.10 7.38 -7.39
N LEU A 149 -12.89 8.10 -8.50
CA LEU A 149 -11.58 8.26 -9.12
C LEU A 149 -10.97 9.66 -8.93
N SER A 150 -11.72 10.64 -8.40
CA SER A 150 -11.22 12.00 -8.19
C SER A 150 -10.02 12.05 -7.24
N GLU A 151 -10.01 11.22 -6.19
CA GLU A 151 -8.88 11.14 -5.25
C GLU A 151 -7.58 10.65 -5.91
N THR A 152 -7.68 9.89 -7.00
CA THR A 152 -6.57 9.31 -7.76
C THR A 152 -6.43 9.91 -9.16
N TYR A 153 -6.96 11.11 -9.35
CA TYR A 153 -6.87 11.91 -10.59
C TYR A 153 -7.31 11.14 -11.83
N GLY A 154 -8.41 10.39 -11.72
CA GLY A 154 -9.00 9.62 -12.83
C GLY A 154 -8.28 8.29 -13.14
N ILE A 155 -7.37 7.86 -12.29
CA ILE A 155 -6.61 6.61 -12.49
C ILE A 155 -7.13 5.55 -11.51
N PHE A 156 -7.39 4.35 -11.99
CA PHE A 156 -7.62 3.22 -11.11
C PHE A 156 -6.33 2.85 -10.37
N VAL A 157 -6.39 2.76 -9.04
CA VAL A 157 -5.28 2.42 -8.15
C VAL A 157 -5.67 1.27 -7.21
N TYR A 158 -6.91 1.28 -6.71
CA TYR A 158 -7.35 0.38 -5.66
C TYR A 158 -8.33 -0.68 -6.17
N GLN A 159 -8.26 -1.87 -5.55
CA GLN A 159 -9.25 -2.93 -5.79
C GLN A 159 -10.67 -2.47 -5.48
N GLU A 160 -10.81 -1.66 -4.44
CA GLU A 160 -12.08 -1.08 -4.01
C GLU A 160 -12.70 -0.19 -5.10
N GLN A 161 -11.89 0.54 -5.86
CA GLN A 161 -12.38 1.35 -7.00
C GLN A 161 -12.94 0.46 -8.12
N VAL A 162 -12.32 -0.70 -8.38
CA VAL A 162 -12.83 -1.69 -9.34
C VAL A 162 -14.20 -2.21 -8.90
N MET A 163 -14.33 -2.58 -7.63
CA MET A 163 -15.61 -3.06 -7.07
C MET A 163 -16.68 -1.98 -7.13
N GLN A 164 -16.36 -0.75 -6.71
CA GLN A 164 -17.28 0.39 -6.77
C GLN A 164 -17.69 0.75 -8.21
N ALA A 165 -16.76 0.66 -9.18
CA ALA A 165 -17.09 0.88 -10.59
C ALA A 165 -18.14 -0.12 -11.10
N ALA A 166 -18.01 -1.40 -10.76
CA ALA A 166 -19.01 -2.41 -11.10
C ALA A 166 -20.38 -2.14 -10.44
N GLN A 167 -20.38 -1.69 -9.18
CA GLN A 167 -21.61 -1.30 -8.48
C GLN A 167 -22.27 -0.10 -9.14
N ILE A 168 -21.51 0.96 -9.43
CA ILE A 168 -22.05 2.23 -9.97
C ILE A 168 -22.51 2.07 -11.41
N LEU A 169 -21.74 1.38 -12.26
CA LEU A 169 -22.04 1.27 -13.68
C LEU A 169 -23.03 0.16 -13.99
N ALA A 170 -22.91 -0.99 -13.33
CA ALA A 170 -23.62 -2.21 -13.69
C ALA A 170 -24.51 -2.77 -12.56
N GLY A 171 -24.69 -2.04 -11.45
CA GLY A 171 -25.62 -2.41 -10.40
C GLY A 171 -25.21 -3.65 -9.59
N TYR A 172 -23.92 -3.98 -9.53
CA TYR A 172 -23.44 -5.10 -8.74
C TYR A 172 -23.72 -4.89 -7.25
N SER A 173 -24.11 -5.94 -6.55
CA SER A 173 -24.03 -5.95 -5.09
C SER A 173 -22.55 -5.95 -4.63
N LEU A 174 -22.31 -5.65 -3.36
CA LEU A 174 -20.94 -5.71 -2.81
C LEU A 174 -20.35 -7.13 -2.93
N GLY A 175 -21.16 -8.17 -2.69
CA GLY A 175 -20.72 -9.56 -2.83
C GLY A 175 -20.38 -9.93 -4.27
N ASP A 176 -21.22 -9.52 -5.22
CA ASP A 176 -20.95 -9.74 -6.66
C ASP A 176 -19.71 -9.02 -7.14
N ALA A 177 -19.48 -7.79 -6.70
CA ALA A 177 -18.30 -7.01 -7.03
C ALA A 177 -17.01 -7.66 -6.46
N ASP A 178 -17.08 -8.29 -5.27
CA ASP A 178 -15.95 -9.07 -4.75
C ASP A 178 -15.70 -10.36 -5.56
N LEU A 179 -16.77 -11.03 -6.01
CA LEU A 179 -16.63 -12.17 -6.93
C LEU A 179 -15.99 -11.76 -8.25
N LEU A 180 -16.37 -10.62 -8.84
CA LEU A 180 -15.74 -10.05 -10.03
C LEU A 180 -14.24 -9.81 -9.77
N ARG A 181 -13.89 -9.12 -8.69
CA ARG A 181 -12.50 -8.86 -8.31
C ARG A 181 -11.68 -10.14 -8.19
N ARG A 182 -12.25 -11.19 -7.59
CA ARG A 182 -11.59 -12.50 -7.42
C ARG A 182 -11.41 -13.22 -8.75
N ALA A 183 -12.41 -13.18 -9.64
CA ALA A 183 -12.33 -13.78 -10.98
C ALA A 183 -11.19 -13.16 -11.79
N MET A 184 -11.11 -11.83 -11.79
CA MET A 184 -10.02 -11.08 -12.42
C MET A 184 -8.65 -11.46 -11.88
N GLY A 185 -8.51 -11.61 -10.55
CA GLY A 185 -7.25 -12.03 -9.91
C GLY A 185 -6.82 -13.46 -10.24
N LYS A 186 -7.77 -14.38 -10.45
CA LYS A 186 -7.50 -15.80 -10.74
C LYS A 186 -7.25 -16.09 -12.23
N LYS A 187 -7.55 -15.16 -13.14
CA LYS A 187 -7.45 -15.30 -14.60
C LYS A 187 -8.19 -16.52 -15.15
N ASN A 188 -9.35 -16.83 -14.57
CA ASN A 188 -10.22 -17.89 -15.06
C ASN A 188 -11.06 -17.34 -16.21
N GLN A 189 -10.79 -17.78 -17.45
CA GLN A 189 -11.44 -17.23 -18.64
C GLN A 189 -12.96 -17.42 -18.63
N ALA A 190 -13.45 -18.59 -18.22
CA ALA A 190 -14.90 -18.85 -18.21
C ALA A 190 -15.65 -17.96 -17.19
N GLU A 191 -15.07 -17.74 -16.01
CA GLU A 191 -15.61 -16.81 -15.03
C GLU A 191 -15.56 -15.37 -15.54
N MET A 192 -14.48 -15.00 -16.23
CA MET A 192 -14.33 -13.65 -16.81
C MET A 192 -15.35 -13.38 -17.91
N ASP A 193 -15.60 -14.35 -18.79
CA ASP A 193 -16.59 -14.22 -19.87
C ASP A 193 -18.02 -14.05 -19.30
N ALA A 194 -18.35 -14.81 -18.25
CA ALA A 194 -19.62 -14.69 -17.55
C ALA A 194 -19.76 -13.32 -16.86
N GLN A 195 -18.72 -12.84 -16.20
CA GLN A 195 -18.70 -11.52 -15.57
C GLN A 195 -18.81 -10.39 -16.60
N ARG A 196 -18.16 -10.52 -17.76
CA ARG A 196 -18.24 -9.56 -18.86
C ARG A 196 -19.67 -9.43 -19.37
N ALA A 197 -20.34 -10.55 -19.65
CA ALA A 197 -21.73 -10.55 -20.12
C ALA A 197 -22.64 -9.85 -19.11
N ARG A 198 -22.54 -10.20 -17.83
CA ARG A 198 -23.30 -9.58 -16.75
C ARG A 198 -23.04 -8.10 -16.60
N PHE A 199 -21.78 -7.68 -16.70
CA PHE A 199 -21.40 -6.27 -16.58
C PHE A 199 -22.01 -5.44 -17.73
N ILE A 200 -21.98 -5.93 -18.96
CA ILE A 200 -22.53 -5.24 -20.12
C ILE A 200 -24.05 -5.08 -19.99
N GLU A 201 -24.77 -6.16 -19.61
CA GLU A 201 -26.20 -6.13 -19.36
C GLU A 201 -26.54 -5.12 -18.26
N GLY A 202 -25.87 -5.20 -17.11
CA GLY A 202 -26.07 -4.29 -15.99
C GLY A 202 -25.77 -2.84 -16.35
N CYS A 203 -24.73 -2.58 -17.15
CA CYS A 203 -24.41 -1.22 -17.66
C CYS A 203 -25.56 -0.64 -18.50
N LYS A 204 -26.21 -1.46 -19.32
CA LYS A 204 -27.36 -1.01 -20.11
C LYS A 204 -28.56 -0.71 -19.21
N GLU A 205 -28.85 -1.59 -18.26
CA GLU A 205 -30.02 -1.46 -17.38
C GLU A 205 -29.91 -0.31 -16.37
N VAL A 206 -28.74 -0.18 -15.72
CA VAL A 206 -28.53 0.75 -14.59
C VAL A 206 -28.02 2.12 -15.04
N SER A 207 -27.25 2.15 -16.12
CA SER A 207 -26.52 3.36 -16.53
C SER A 207 -26.85 3.83 -17.93
N ASP A 208 -27.69 3.10 -18.66
CA ASP A 208 -28.01 3.36 -20.09
C ASP A 208 -26.75 3.49 -20.97
N ILE A 209 -25.73 2.66 -20.67
CA ILE A 209 -24.48 2.62 -21.41
C ILE A 209 -24.62 1.62 -22.56
N GLU A 210 -24.29 2.05 -23.76
CA GLU A 210 -24.33 1.19 -24.94
C GLU A 210 -23.33 0.03 -24.81
N PRO A 211 -23.67 -1.18 -25.33
CA PRO A 211 -22.85 -2.38 -25.18
C PRO A 211 -21.38 -2.21 -25.62
N ALA A 212 -21.15 -1.53 -26.72
CA ALA A 212 -19.78 -1.27 -27.21
C ALA A 212 -18.95 -0.49 -26.16
N ARG A 213 -19.54 0.54 -25.56
CA ARG A 213 -18.88 1.33 -24.52
C ARG A 213 -18.72 0.54 -23.22
N ALA A 214 -19.68 -0.30 -22.84
CA ALA A 214 -19.59 -1.19 -21.71
C ALA A 214 -18.45 -2.22 -21.86
N HIS A 215 -18.23 -2.74 -23.08
CA HIS A 215 -17.07 -3.58 -23.38
C HIS A 215 -15.74 -2.87 -23.12
N GLU A 216 -15.58 -1.63 -23.63
CA GLU A 216 -14.37 -0.84 -23.42
C GLU A 216 -14.11 -0.57 -21.92
N LEU A 217 -15.17 -0.26 -21.18
CA LEU A 217 -15.08 -0.05 -19.72
C LEU A 217 -14.69 -1.32 -18.99
N PHE A 218 -15.24 -2.48 -19.37
CA PHE A 218 -14.87 -3.75 -18.79
C PHE A 218 -13.41 -4.10 -19.09
N ASP A 219 -12.92 -3.89 -20.31
CA ASP A 219 -11.53 -4.12 -20.69
C ASP A 219 -10.56 -3.25 -19.88
N LEU A 220 -10.94 -2.00 -19.63
CA LEU A 220 -10.17 -1.10 -18.78
C LEU A 220 -10.10 -1.61 -17.34
N ILE A 221 -11.23 -2.02 -16.79
CA ILE A 221 -11.35 -2.55 -15.43
C ILE A 221 -10.56 -3.86 -15.32
N ASP A 222 -10.70 -4.77 -16.28
CA ASP A 222 -9.99 -6.05 -16.30
C ASP A 222 -8.47 -5.88 -16.38
N LYS A 223 -8.00 -5.02 -17.28
CA LYS A 223 -6.58 -4.68 -17.40
C LYS A 223 -6.01 -4.19 -16.06
N PHE A 224 -6.79 -3.41 -15.33
CA PHE A 224 -6.36 -2.84 -14.06
C PHE A 224 -6.53 -3.81 -12.88
N ALA A 225 -7.56 -4.65 -12.87
CA ALA A 225 -7.91 -5.49 -11.72
C ALA A 225 -6.80 -6.48 -11.33
N GLY A 226 -5.96 -6.91 -12.28
CA GLY A 226 -4.76 -7.70 -12.01
C GLY A 226 -3.67 -6.95 -11.23
N TYR A 227 -3.77 -5.62 -11.17
CA TYR A 227 -2.80 -4.72 -10.53
C TYR A 227 -3.37 -3.90 -9.39
N GLY A 228 -4.69 -3.96 -9.14
CA GLY A 228 -5.33 -3.21 -8.07
C GLY A 228 -4.74 -3.54 -6.69
N PHE A 229 -4.49 -2.51 -5.88
CA PHE A 229 -3.98 -2.68 -4.53
C PHE A 229 -5.11 -2.56 -3.50
N ASN A 230 -5.00 -3.27 -2.37
CA ASN A 230 -5.93 -3.08 -1.27
C ASN A 230 -5.71 -1.72 -0.62
N LYS A 231 -6.71 -0.84 -0.67
CA LYS A 231 -6.61 0.54 -0.15
C LYS A 231 -6.35 0.57 1.35
N SER A 232 -7.01 -0.30 2.12
CA SER A 232 -6.85 -0.36 3.58
C SER A 232 -5.43 -0.74 3.97
N HIS A 233 -4.83 -1.71 3.27
CA HIS A 233 -3.43 -2.07 3.47
C HIS A 233 -2.50 -0.90 3.11
N ALA A 234 -2.71 -0.25 1.96
CA ALA A 234 -1.92 0.91 1.55
C ALA A 234 -2.02 2.06 2.54
N ALA A 235 -3.22 2.33 3.07
CA ALA A 235 -3.44 3.38 4.07
C ALA A 235 -2.69 3.09 5.38
N ALA A 236 -2.70 1.83 5.86
CA ALA A 236 -1.94 1.44 7.05
C ALA A 236 -0.42 1.63 6.86
N TYR A 237 0.10 1.32 5.68
CA TYR A 237 1.52 1.51 5.36
C TYR A 237 1.87 2.98 5.13
N ALA A 238 0.98 3.75 4.50
CA ALA A 238 1.12 5.20 4.36
C ALA A 238 1.13 5.92 5.71
N LEU A 239 0.36 5.41 6.69
CA LEU A 239 0.38 5.91 8.07
C LEU A 239 1.79 5.81 8.67
N LEU A 240 2.43 4.65 8.57
CA LEU A 240 3.79 4.46 9.07
C LEU A 240 4.81 5.30 8.30
N ALA A 241 4.62 5.44 6.98
CA ALA A 241 5.43 6.33 6.15
C ALA A 241 5.32 7.79 6.62
N TYR A 242 4.09 8.26 6.89
CA TYR A 242 3.84 9.60 7.40
C TYR A 242 4.46 9.80 8.80
N GLN A 243 4.24 8.88 9.72
CA GLN A 243 4.77 8.95 11.09
C GLN A 243 6.31 8.95 11.12
N THR A 244 6.95 8.11 10.31
CA THR A 244 8.42 8.11 10.19
C THR A 244 8.94 9.38 9.53
N GLY A 245 8.24 9.89 8.52
CA GLY A 245 8.54 11.18 7.88
C GLY A 245 8.38 12.35 8.85
N TRP A 246 7.34 12.33 9.66
CA TRP A 246 7.09 13.36 10.67
C TRP A 246 8.19 13.38 11.75
N LEU A 247 8.58 12.22 12.28
CA LEU A 247 9.70 12.14 13.22
C LEU A 247 11.00 12.67 12.58
N LYS A 248 11.29 12.30 11.34
CA LYS A 248 12.46 12.78 10.64
C LYS A 248 12.44 14.31 10.42
N ALA A 249 11.26 14.88 10.14
CA ALA A 249 11.10 16.31 9.90
C ALA A 249 11.23 17.16 11.18
N HIS A 250 10.71 16.66 12.31
CA HIS A 250 10.62 17.43 13.56
C HIS A 250 11.65 17.05 14.61
N TYR A 251 12.07 15.77 14.63
CA TYR A 251 13.00 15.20 15.63
C TYR A 251 14.03 14.29 14.95
N PRO A 252 14.84 14.85 14.04
CA PRO A 252 15.76 14.06 13.22
C PRO A 252 16.80 13.31 14.07
N GLU A 253 17.27 13.88 15.17
CA GLU A 253 18.26 13.24 16.03
C GLU A 253 17.73 11.93 16.62
N GLU A 254 16.52 11.94 17.19
CA GLU A 254 15.88 10.77 17.77
C GLU A 254 15.48 9.77 16.67
N PHE A 255 15.06 10.28 15.51
CA PHE A 255 14.73 9.43 14.36
C PHE A 255 15.96 8.62 13.88
N TYR A 256 17.10 9.28 13.69
CA TYR A 256 18.32 8.58 13.27
C TYR A 256 18.86 7.68 14.38
N ALA A 257 18.89 8.13 15.62
CA ALA A 257 19.32 7.30 16.74
C ALA A 257 18.48 6.03 16.87
N ALA A 258 17.16 6.16 16.81
CA ALA A 258 16.25 5.00 16.84
C ALA A 258 16.46 4.07 15.65
N SER A 259 16.59 4.61 14.44
CA SER A 259 16.79 3.82 13.22
C SER A 259 18.09 3.04 13.27
N MET A 260 19.20 3.69 13.65
CA MET A 260 20.50 3.06 13.77
C MET A 260 20.56 1.98 14.86
N CYS A 261 19.83 2.13 15.98
CA CYS A 261 19.74 1.10 17.02
C CYS A 261 19.27 -0.26 16.48
N PHE A 262 18.35 -0.26 15.51
CA PHE A 262 17.81 -1.51 14.94
C PHE A 262 18.59 -2.02 13.72
N ASP A 263 19.56 -1.26 13.23
CA ASP A 263 20.42 -1.63 12.10
C ASP A 263 21.92 -1.73 12.48
N MET A 264 22.25 -1.77 13.78
CA MET A 264 23.64 -1.83 14.28
C MET A 264 24.49 -2.97 13.68
N HIS A 265 23.83 -4.07 13.29
CA HIS A 265 24.48 -5.23 12.66
C HIS A 265 24.69 -5.08 11.16
N GLN A 266 24.26 -3.98 10.53
CA GLN A 266 24.31 -3.72 9.11
C GLN A 266 25.12 -2.44 8.83
N SER A 267 26.46 -2.58 8.74
CA SER A 267 27.37 -1.45 8.54
C SER A 267 27.05 -0.58 7.34
N GLU A 268 26.57 -1.18 6.23
CA GLU A 268 26.18 -0.45 5.03
C GLU A 268 24.99 0.48 5.28
N LYS A 269 23.98 0.01 6.03
CA LYS A 269 22.84 0.85 6.40
C LYS A 269 23.21 1.94 7.38
N LEU A 270 24.09 1.63 8.34
CA LEU A 270 24.61 2.65 9.26
C LEU A 270 25.32 3.77 8.50
N ALA A 271 26.14 3.42 7.52
CA ALA A 271 26.83 4.41 6.67
C ALA A 271 25.83 5.32 5.96
N VAL A 272 24.75 4.77 5.40
CA VAL A 272 23.70 5.56 4.74
C VAL A 272 23.02 6.52 5.71
N PHE A 273 22.69 6.07 6.92
CA PHE A 273 22.09 6.94 7.95
C PHE A 273 23.06 8.04 8.41
N VAL A 274 24.33 7.70 8.60
CA VAL A 274 25.39 8.66 8.99
C VAL A 274 25.54 9.74 7.93
N ASP A 275 25.61 9.36 6.66
CA ASP A 275 25.77 10.31 5.55
C ASP A 275 24.53 11.21 5.40
N ASP A 276 23.33 10.64 5.56
CA ASP A 276 22.10 11.41 5.47
C ASP A 276 21.94 12.38 6.64
N ALA A 277 22.22 11.94 7.87
CA ALA A 277 22.21 12.78 9.07
C ALA A 277 23.20 13.95 8.94
N ARG A 278 24.42 13.70 8.46
CA ARG A 278 25.44 14.76 8.23
C ARG A 278 24.97 15.78 7.18
N ARG A 279 24.34 15.33 6.09
CA ARG A 279 23.74 16.21 5.09
C ARG A 279 22.63 17.08 5.68
N GLY A 280 21.89 16.54 6.65
CA GLY A 280 20.89 17.28 7.43
C GLY A 280 21.48 18.22 8.50
N GLY A 281 22.81 18.31 8.62
CA GLY A 281 23.48 19.18 9.60
C GLY A 281 23.62 18.59 11.01
N ILE A 282 23.32 17.28 11.18
CA ILE A 282 23.42 16.61 12.48
C ILE A 282 24.87 16.20 12.74
N VAL A 283 25.37 16.56 13.92
CA VAL A 283 26.69 16.18 14.41
C VAL A 283 26.60 14.80 15.08
N LEU A 284 27.32 13.85 14.51
CA LEU A 284 27.44 12.51 15.08
C LEU A 284 28.76 12.41 15.87
N LEU A 285 28.67 12.06 17.13
CA LEU A 285 29.81 11.80 17.99
C LEU A 285 30.13 10.28 17.98
N PRO A 286 31.38 9.92 18.22
CA PRO A 286 31.80 8.51 18.30
C PRO A 286 31.11 7.76 19.42
#